data_d00bee3f8860ea251413970f27381234
#
_entry.id   d00bee3f8860ea251413970f27381234
#
_cell.length_a   1.000
_cell.length_b   1.000
_cell.length_c   1.000
_cell.angle_alpha   90.00
_cell.angle_beta   90.00
_cell.angle_gamma   90.00
#
_symmetry.space_group_name_H-M   'P 1'
#
loop_
_entity.id
_entity.type
_entity.pdbx_description
1 polymer ?
#
loop_
_entity_poly.entity_id
_entity_poly.type
_entity_poly.pdbx_seq_one_letter_code
_entity_poly.pdbx_strand_id
1 'polypeptide(L)'
;MTVFKVLGAAALTSLSLSAMAAEFSFDRPGAGMGTGITPVGRLAWEQGLPSASYTESTDENGDKVKTTTLNADMLFRTGLADGLELQLGWQGPTWTKTKVAGKSVEDDGLGDVSIGLKKAIDLNDDKLSMALLAEAIIATGNDGFSQDDDIYSLSSAVAYDYSDTIGTSITMRYEVQDGDWAVSAIPGLEYQIAGNLSGFSELVYRKAESTDQQVSLASGLTYAVSERMQLDASVGLELTGGHKNYQSGLGVSYLF
;
A
#
# COMPACT_ATOMS: atom_id res chain seq x y z
N MET A 1 -44.25 1.27 8.04
CA MET A 1 -42.83 0.89 7.88
C MET A 1 -42.16 2.06 7.19
N THR A 2 -41.47 2.88 7.96
CA THR A 2 -41.00 4.21 7.54
C THR A 2 -39.50 4.17 7.42
N VAL A 3 -39.01 4.32 6.19
CA VAL A 3 -37.58 4.37 5.86
C VAL A 3 -37.06 5.75 6.27
N PHE A 4 -36.15 5.80 7.19
CA PHE A 4 -35.41 7.02 7.56
C PHE A 4 -34.35 7.31 6.51
N LYS A 5 -34.58 8.34 5.69
CA LYS A 5 -33.54 8.97 4.87
C LYS A 5 -32.80 9.98 5.74
N VAL A 6 -31.60 9.67 6.17
CA VAL A 6 -30.67 10.65 6.76
C VAL A 6 -29.81 11.19 5.63
N LEU A 7 -30.17 12.33 5.09
CA LEU A 7 -29.27 13.16 4.29
C LEU A 7 -28.39 13.98 5.28
N GLY A 8 -27.16 13.54 5.47
CA GLY A 8 -26.13 14.34 6.14
C GLY A 8 -25.53 15.33 5.16
N ALA A 9 -25.95 16.59 5.19
CA ALA A 9 -25.25 17.68 4.54
C ALA A 9 -23.96 17.98 5.33
N ALA A 10 -22.82 17.51 4.85
CA ALA A 10 -21.51 17.91 5.37
C ALA A 10 -21.24 19.35 4.90
N ALA A 11 -21.33 20.31 5.81
CA ALA A 11 -20.89 21.67 5.60
C ALA A 11 -19.35 21.68 5.52
N LEU A 12 -18.81 21.83 4.33
CA LEU A 12 -17.40 22.14 4.09
C LEU A 12 -17.12 23.56 4.58
N THR A 13 -16.77 23.71 5.84
CA THR A 13 -16.17 24.94 6.32
C THR A 13 -14.73 24.96 5.85
N SER A 14 -14.41 25.88 4.93
CA SER A 14 -13.06 26.18 4.47
C SER A 14 -12.24 26.77 5.63
N LEU A 15 -11.57 25.91 6.36
CA LEU A 15 -10.45 26.29 7.22
C LEU A 15 -9.21 26.39 6.31
N SER A 16 -8.89 27.61 5.88
CA SER A 16 -7.59 27.93 5.28
C SER A 16 -6.53 27.95 6.38
N LEU A 17 -6.09 26.77 6.78
CA LEU A 17 -4.86 26.58 7.53
C LEU A 17 -3.75 26.35 6.50
N SER A 18 -2.74 27.20 6.49
CA SER A 18 -1.51 27.00 5.74
C SER A 18 -0.81 25.78 6.35
N ALA A 19 -1.17 24.60 5.90
CA ALA A 19 -0.49 23.39 6.29
C ALA A 19 0.92 23.44 5.66
N MET A 20 1.97 23.41 6.48
CA MET A 20 3.27 22.95 6.01
C MET A 20 3.07 21.47 5.69
N ALA A 21 2.78 21.17 4.43
CA ALA A 21 2.65 19.80 3.97
C ALA A 21 4.01 19.10 4.18
N ALA A 22 4.00 17.88 4.69
CA ALA A 22 5.19 17.04 4.67
C ALA A 22 5.78 17.02 3.25
N GLU A 23 7.11 17.06 3.14
CA GLU A 23 7.79 17.05 1.86
C GLU A 23 7.31 15.83 1.04
N PHE A 24 7.16 16.01 -0.27
CA PHE A 24 6.68 14.94 -1.14
C PHE A 24 7.63 13.74 -1.09
N SER A 25 7.07 12.55 -0.91
CA SER A 25 7.74 11.26 -1.07
C SER A 25 6.86 10.30 -1.85
N PHE A 26 7.49 9.36 -2.56
CA PHE A 26 6.76 8.25 -3.18
C PHE A 26 6.29 7.27 -2.10
N ASP A 27 5.15 6.60 -2.33
CA ASP A 27 4.63 5.60 -1.39
C ASP A 27 5.30 4.21 -1.58
N ARG A 28 5.90 3.96 -2.77
CA ARG A 28 6.70 2.74 -3.00
C ARG A 28 8.06 2.80 -2.28
N PRO A 29 8.65 1.60 -1.93
CA PRO A 29 8.19 0.22 -2.15
C PRO A 29 7.51 -0.42 -0.94
N GLY A 30 7.24 0.30 0.12
CA GLY A 30 6.71 -0.22 1.39
C GLY A 30 5.24 -0.68 1.33
N ALA A 31 4.81 -1.41 2.36
CA ALA A 31 3.40 -1.70 2.63
C ALA A 31 2.72 -0.57 3.43
N GLY A 32 3.53 0.21 4.16
CA GLY A 32 3.09 1.41 4.85
C GLY A 32 2.79 2.55 3.89
N MET A 33 1.93 3.46 4.32
CA MET A 33 1.59 4.69 3.59
C MET A 33 2.51 5.82 4.06
N GLY A 34 3.13 6.55 3.15
CA GLY A 34 3.86 7.78 3.45
C GLY A 34 2.93 8.91 3.92
N THR A 35 3.46 9.90 4.62
CA THR A 35 2.70 11.12 5.04
C THR A 35 2.74 12.23 3.99
N GLY A 36 3.67 12.17 3.03
CA GLY A 36 3.85 13.15 1.97
C GLY A 36 2.66 13.22 1.00
N ILE A 37 2.43 14.41 0.46
CA ILE A 37 1.34 14.72 -0.48
C ILE A 37 1.94 15.19 -1.80
N THR A 38 1.41 14.72 -2.92
CA THR A 38 1.80 15.21 -4.24
C THR A 38 1.50 16.71 -4.36
N PRO A 39 2.45 17.54 -4.80
CA PRO A 39 2.22 18.98 -4.93
C PRO A 39 1.06 19.28 -5.88
N VAL A 40 0.33 20.38 -5.61
CA VAL A 40 -0.83 20.79 -6.41
C VAL A 40 -0.45 20.98 -7.89
N GLY A 41 -1.24 20.37 -8.77
CA GLY A 41 -1.02 20.42 -10.22
C GLY A 41 0.12 19.52 -10.73
N ARG A 42 0.73 18.70 -9.86
CA ARG A 42 1.70 17.69 -10.25
C ARG A 42 1.03 16.32 -10.32
N LEU A 43 1.65 15.40 -11.06
CA LEU A 43 1.26 14.01 -11.17
C LEU A 43 2.45 13.14 -10.78
N ALA A 44 2.28 12.30 -9.78
CA ALA A 44 3.22 11.21 -9.48
C ALA A 44 2.69 9.91 -10.09
N TRP A 45 3.60 9.13 -10.67
CA TRP A 45 3.37 7.80 -11.19
C TRP A 45 4.33 6.83 -10.53
N GLU A 46 3.80 5.74 -9.99
CA GLU A 46 4.55 4.70 -9.32
C GLU A 46 4.18 3.35 -9.93
N GLN A 47 5.17 2.53 -10.32
CA GLN A 47 4.97 1.32 -11.10
C GLN A 47 5.82 0.16 -10.58
N GLY A 48 5.19 -1.00 -10.34
CA GLY A 48 5.87 -2.28 -10.13
C GLY A 48 6.41 -2.89 -11.44
N LEU A 49 7.65 -3.45 -11.43
CA LEU A 49 8.39 -3.88 -12.65
C LEU A 49 9.00 -5.29 -12.57
N PRO A 50 8.32 -6.37 -12.42
CA PRO A 50 7.09 -6.63 -11.68
C PRO A 50 7.36 -6.82 -10.17
N SER A 51 6.28 -6.92 -9.40
CA SER A 51 6.30 -7.54 -8.07
C SER A 51 6.09 -9.05 -8.22
N ALA A 52 6.75 -9.85 -7.38
CA ALA A 52 6.66 -11.30 -7.39
C ALA A 52 6.33 -11.84 -6.00
N SER A 53 5.46 -12.82 -5.92
CA SER A 53 5.24 -13.59 -4.70
C SER A 53 5.36 -15.09 -4.94
N TYR A 54 5.77 -15.80 -3.91
CA TYR A 54 5.83 -17.27 -3.87
C TYR A 54 5.19 -17.76 -2.59
N THR A 55 4.18 -18.63 -2.72
CA THR A 55 3.56 -19.32 -1.59
C THR A 55 3.74 -20.83 -1.69
N GLU A 56 3.99 -21.50 -0.56
CA GLU A 56 3.99 -22.95 -0.44
C GLU A 56 3.09 -23.31 0.75
N SER A 57 2.00 -24.00 0.48
CA SER A 57 1.08 -24.57 1.46
C SER A 57 0.92 -26.07 1.26
N THR A 58 0.14 -26.72 2.13
CA THR A 58 -0.22 -28.14 2.00
C THR A 58 -1.73 -28.22 1.90
N ASP A 59 -2.25 -28.93 0.90
CA ASP A 59 -3.68 -29.14 0.75
C ASP A 59 -4.24 -30.21 1.71
N GLU A 60 -5.54 -30.44 1.65
CA GLU A 60 -6.23 -31.44 2.50
C GLU A 60 -5.77 -32.88 2.24
N ASN A 61 -5.17 -33.16 1.07
CA ASN A 61 -4.65 -34.48 0.70
C ASN A 61 -3.19 -34.67 1.14
N GLY A 62 -2.55 -33.63 1.70
CA GLY A 62 -1.14 -33.64 2.07
C GLY A 62 -0.20 -33.27 0.93
N ASP A 63 -0.71 -32.89 -0.24
CA ASP A 63 0.10 -32.47 -1.38
C ASP A 63 0.56 -31.02 -1.21
N LYS A 64 1.78 -30.75 -1.64
CA LYS A 64 2.32 -29.39 -1.64
C LYS A 64 1.75 -28.57 -2.79
N VAL A 65 1.09 -27.48 -2.45
CA VAL A 65 0.63 -26.45 -3.39
C VAL A 65 1.66 -25.31 -3.40
N LYS A 66 2.21 -25.02 -4.57
CA LYS A 66 3.20 -23.96 -4.78
C LYS A 66 2.66 -23.00 -5.81
N THR A 67 2.46 -21.75 -5.41
CA THR A 67 1.99 -20.68 -6.32
C THR A 67 3.06 -19.61 -6.45
N THR A 68 3.37 -19.24 -7.68
CA THR A 68 4.17 -18.07 -8.02
C THR A 68 3.27 -17.09 -8.72
N THR A 69 3.26 -15.85 -8.25
CA THR A 69 2.50 -14.75 -8.86
C THR A 69 3.46 -13.66 -9.28
N LEU A 70 3.23 -13.09 -10.46
CA LEU A 70 3.89 -11.87 -10.93
C LEU A 70 2.79 -10.86 -11.24
N ASN A 71 2.93 -9.64 -10.74
CA ASN A 71 2.00 -8.56 -11.05
C ASN A 71 2.75 -7.24 -11.28
N ALA A 72 2.14 -6.36 -12.07
CA ALA A 72 2.69 -5.03 -12.40
C ALA A 72 1.68 -3.95 -11.97
N ASP A 73 1.65 -3.72 -10.65
CA ASP A 73 0.80 -2.71 -10.03
C ASP A 73 1.19 -1.28 -10.43
N MET A 74 0.22 -0.37 -10.41
CA MET A 74 0.40 1.03 -10.78
C MET A 74 -0.40 1.93 -9.85
N LEU A 75 0.21 3.07 -9.48
CA LEU A 75 -0.44 4.11 -8.71
C LEU A 75 -0.18 5.48 -9.33
N PHE A 76 -1.25 6.22 -9.57
CA PHE A 76 -1.19 7.64 -9.92
C PHE A 76 -1.65 8.48 -8.72
N ARG A 77 -0.90 9.55 -8.43
CA ARG A 77 -1.19 10.47 -7.33
C ARG A 77 -1.16 11.90 -7.87
N THR A 78 -2.13 12.73 -7.49
CA THR A 78 -2.16 14.14 -7.89
C THR A 78 -2.67 15.04 -6.77
N GLY A 79 -1.98 16.15 -6.54
CA GLY A 79 -2.39 17.16 -5.56
C GLY A 79 -3.60 17.94 -6.06
N LEU A 80 -4.71 17.90 -5.32
CA LEU A 80 -5.94 18.65 -5.62
C LEU A 80 -5.95 20.02 -4.97
N ALA A 81 -5.42 20.12 -3.76
CA ALA A 81 -5.31 21.34 -2.95
C ALA A 81 -4.21 21.14 -1.91
N ASP A 82 -3.88 22.18 -1.15
CA ASP A 82 -2.88 22.09 -0.08
C ASP A 82 -3.23 20.96 0.91
N GLY A 83 -2.31 20.01 1.02
CA GLY A 83 -2.46 18.84 1.88
C GLY A 83 -3.58 17.89 1.45
N LEU A 84 -4.08 17.95 0.21
CA LEU A 84 -5.11 17.04 -0.31
C LEU A 84 -4.67 16.43 -1.64
N GLU A 85 -4.69 15.09 -1.73
CA GLU A 85 -4.25 14.30 -2.87
C GLU A 85 -5.32 13.31 -3.28
N LEU A 86 -5.52 13.15 -4.60
CA LEU A 86 -6.27 12.05 -5.20
C LEU A 86 -5.29 10.95 -5.60
N GLN A 87 -5.66 9.71 -5.31
CA GLN A 87 -4.95 8.51 -5.70
C GLN A 87 -5.83 7.64 -6.62
N LEU A 88 -5.25 7.10 -7.69
CA LEU A 88 -5.88 6.12 -8.58
C LEU A 88 -4.91 4.95 -8.72
N GLY A 89 -5.30 3.82 -8.17
CA GLY A 89 -4.52 2.59 -8.18
C GLY A 89 -5.06 1.57 -9.17
N TRP A 90 -4.20 0.70 -9.62
CA TRP A 90 -4.54 -0.50 -10.38
C TRP A 90 -3.59 -1.62 -10.00
N GLN A 91 -4.12 -2.78 -9.62
CA GLN A 91 -3.32 -3.96 -9.28
C GLN A 91 -2.59 -4.55 -10.49
N GLY A 92 -2.95 -4.09 -11.70
CA GLY A 92 -2.25 -4.37 -12.94
C GLY A 92 -2.51 -5.75 -13.53
N PRO A 93 -1.81 -6.08 -14.64
CA PRO A 93 -1.78 -7.42 -15.16
C PRO A 93 -1.05 -8.35 -14.19
N THR A 94 -1.64 -9.51 -13.99
CA THR A 94 -1.15 -10.54 -13.08
C THR A 94 -1.04 -11.86 -13.82
N TRP A 95 0.03 -12.58 -13.58
CA TRP A 95 0.23 -13.94 -14.02
C TRP A 95 0.52 -14.85 -12.82
N THR A 96 -0.09 -16.04 -12.83
CA THR A 96 0.08 -17.04 -11.78
C THR A 96 0.53 -18.38 -12.36
N LYS A 97 1.31 -19.10 -11.58
CA LYS A 97 1.67 -20.48 -11.84
C LYS A 97 1.54 -21.31 -10.58
N THR A 98 0.56 -22.19 -10.57
CA THR A 98 0.30 -23.10 -9.47
C THR A 98 0.76 -24.53 -9.82
N LYS A 99 1.52 -25.16 -8.92
CA LYS A 99 1.98 -26.56 -9.01
C LYS A 99 1.43 -27.36 -7.85
N VAL A 100 0.74 -28.48 -8.18
CA VAL A 100 0.17 -29.43 -7.23
C VAL A 100 0.41 -30.84 -7.74
N ALA A 101 0.93 -31.76 -6.92
CA ALA A 101 1.12 -33.18 -7.26
C ALA A 101 1.82 -33.40 -8.62
N GLY A 102 2.83 -32.55 -8.95
CA GLY A 102 3.58 -32.64 -10.21
C GLY A 102 2.88 -32.03 -11.43
N LYS A 103 1.64 -31.58 -11.33
CA LYS A 103 0.92 -30.84 -12.38
C LYS A 103 1.12 -29.34 -12.21
N SER A 104 1.12 -28.61 -13.32
CA SER A 104 1.25 -27.15 -13.33
C SER A 104 0.06 -26.56 -14.09
N VAL A 105 -0.54 -25.51 -13.51
CA VAL A 105 -1.56 -24.68 -14.14
C VAL A 105 -1.03 -23.26 -14.16
N GLU A 106 -1.18 -22.59 -15.29
CA GLU A 106 -0.84 -21.17 -15.46
C GLU A 106 -2.12 -20.42 -15.80
N ASP A 107 -2.25 -19.22 -15.26
CA ASP A 107 -3.40 -18.34 -15.50
C ASP A 107 -2.92 -16.90 -15.51
N ASP A 108 -3.66 -16.02 -16.22
CA ASP A 108 -3.37 -14.60 -16.32
C ASP A 108 -4.65 -13.77 -16.35
N GLY A 109 -4.58 -12.56 -15.81
CA GLY A 109 -5.72 -11.67 -15.74
C GLY A 109 -5.34 -10.27 -15.29
N LEU A 110 -6.36 -9.44 -15.16
CA LEU A 110 -6.26 -8.06 -14.70
C LEU A 110 -6.81 -7.97 -13.27
N GLY A 111 -6.07 -7.30 -12.40
CA GLY A 111 -6.50 -7.01 -11.04
C GLY A 111 -7.40 -5.78 -10.94
N ASP A 112 -7.82 -5.47 -9.73
CA ASP A 112 -8.77 -4.44 -9.39
C ASP A 112 -8.19 -3.03 -9.51
N VAL A 113 -9.09 -2.04 -9.65
CA VAL A 113 -8.75 -0.63 -9.57
C VAL A 113 -9.07 -0.07 -8.18
N SER A 114 -8.37 1.00 -7.78
CA SER A 114 -8.70 1.71 -6.55
C SER A 114 -8.77 3.22 -6.76
N ILE A 115 -9.54 3.87 -5.89
CA ILE A 115 -9.61 5.31 -5.78
C ILE A 115 -9.44 5.69 -4.33
N GLY A 116 -8.55 6.65 -4.05
CA GLY A 116 -8.23 7.13 -2.72
C GLY A 116 -8.21 8.64 -2.62
N LEU A 117 -8.52 9.15 -1.45
CA LEU A 117 -8.38 10.54 -1.09
C LEU A 117 -7.51 10.64 0.16
N LYS A 118 -6.32 11.24 0.00
CA LYS A 118 -5.32 11.38 1.07
C LYS A 118 -5.26 12.83 1.55
N LYS A 119 -5.25 13.01 2.86
CA LYS A 119 -5.20 14.32 3.51
C LYS A 119 -4.05 14.37 4.51
N ALA A 120 -3.12 15.30 4.33
CA ALA A 120 -2.14 15.64 5.35
C ALA A 120 -2.81 16.39 6.51
N ILE A 121 -2.38 16.06 7.72
CA ILE A 121 -2.82 16.69 8.97
C ILE A 121 -1.65 17.51 9.52
N ASP A 122 -1.85 18.81 9.64
CA ASP A 122 -0.86 19.69 10.24
C ASP A 122 -0.83 19.48 11.77
N LEU A 123 0.31 19.07 12.26
CA LEU A 123 0.56 18.84 13.69
C LEU A 123 1.32 20.01 14.34
N ASN A 124 1.69 21.04 13.57
CA ASN A 124 2.54 22.16 13.99
C ASN A 124 3.87 21.67 14.62
N ASP A 125 4.47 20.63 14.03
CA ASP A 125 5.72 20.03 14.46
C ASP A 125 6.56 19.74 13.22
N ASP A 126 7.83 20.17 13.20
CA ASP A 126 8.72 20.05 12.04
C ASP A 126 9.27 18.61 11.86
N LYS A 127 9.13 17.76 12.88
CA LYS A 127 9.62 16.37 12.87
C LYS A 127 8.51 15.34 12.81
N LEU A 128 7.29 15.73 13.14
CA LEU A 128 6.14 14.84 13.20
C LEU A 128 5.17 15.19 12.09
N SER A 129 4.89 14.22 11.23
CA SER A 129 3.93 14.36 10.15
C SER A 129 2.84 13.30 10.24
N MET A 130 1.65 13.62 9.72
CA MET A 130 0.51 12.71 9.72
C MET A 130 -0.29 12.86 8.44
N ALA A 131 -0.82 11.75 7.93
CA ALA A 131 -1.82 11.74 6.86
C ALA A 131 -2.92 10.72 7.12
N LEU A 132 -4.09 11.00 6.56
CA LEU A 132 -5.23 10.08 6.51
C LEU A 132 -5.52 9.75 5.05
N LEU A 133 -5.88 8.51 4.75
CA LEU A 133 -6.31 8.04 3.43
C LEU A 133 -7.62 7.27 3.57
N ALA A 134 -8.65 7.72 2.85
CA ALA A 134 -9.84 6.93 2.58
C ALA A 134 -9.72 6.35 1.18
N GLU A 135 -9.86 5.03 1.04
CA GLU A 135 -9.68 4.32 -0.22
C GLU A 135 -10.82 3.32 -0.44
N ALA A 136 -11.21 3.17 -1.69
CA ALA A 136 -12.07 2.09 -2.17
C ALA A 136 -11.33 1.31 -3.25
N ILE A 137 -11.19 -0.01 -3.07
CA ILE A 137 -10.77 -0.96 -4.09
C ILE A 137 -12.06 -1.53 -4.68
N ILE A 138 -12.24 -1.35 -5.98
CA ILE A 138 -13.44 -1.75 -6.70
C ILE A 138 -13.17 -3.06 -7.42
N ALA A 139 -13.98 -4.07 -7.16
CA ALA A 139 -13.89 -5.40 -7.75
C ALA A 139 -14.20 -5.35 -9.26
N THR A 140 -13.22 -5.03 -10.07
CA THR A 140 -13.29 -4.81 -11.53
C THR A 140 -12.40 -5.74 -12.33
N GLY A 141 -11.58 -6.54 -11.65
CA GLY A 141 -10.64 -7.45 -12.28
C GLY A 141 -11.32 -8.66 -12.95
N ASN A 142 -10.50 -9.53 -13.51
CA ASN A 142 -11.00 -10.79 -14.07
C ASN A 142 -11.25 -11.81 -12.95
N ASP A 143 -12.12 -12.78 -13.20
CA ASP A 143 -12.35 -13.91 -12.30
C ASP A 143 -11.01 -14.57 -11.89
N GLY A 144 -10.82 -14.77 -10.58
CA GLY A 144 -9.58 -15.32 -10.01
C GLY A 144 -8.46 -14.30 -9.78
N PHE A 145 -8.61 -13.05 -10.24
CA PHE A 145 -7.67 -11.92 -10.06
C PHE A 145 -8.33 -10.70 -9.44
N SER A 146 -9.64 -10.71 -9.26
CA SER A 146 -10.44 -9.71 -8.57
C SER A 146 -10.76 -10.16 -7.15
N GLN A 147 -11.01 -9.20 -6.27
CA GLN A 147 -11.65 -9.44 -4.99
C GLN A 147 -13.10 -9.88 -5.22
N ASP A 148 -13.68 -10.64 -4.30
CA ASP A 148 -15.09 -11.08 -4.41
C ASP A 148 -16.06 -9.89 -4.30
N ASP A 149 -15.72 -8.89 -3.47
CA ASP A 149 -16.48 -7.67 -3.20
C ASP A 149 -15.56 -6.47 -3.07
N ASP A 150 -16.14 -5.27 -3.20
CA ASP A 150 -15.41 -4.01 -3.00
C ASP A 150 -14.85 -3.92 -1.56
N ILE A 151 -13.63 -3.38 -1.44
CA ILE A 151 -13.00 -3.12 -0.15
C ILE A 151 -12.98 -1.63 0.11
N TYR A 152 -13.46 -1.22 1.27
CA TYR A 152 -13.39 0.16 1.75
C TYR A 152 -12.42 0.24 2.91
N SER A 153 -11.49 1.18 2.86
CA SER A 153 -10.48 1.33 3.90
C SER A 153 -10.33 2.76 4.38
N LEU A 154 -9.93 2.88 5.64
CA LEU A 154 -9.44 4.11 6.24
C LEU A 154 -8.06 3.84 6.85
N SER A 155 -7.07 4.57 6.38
CA SER A 155 -5.70 4.48 6.89
C SER A 155 -5.26 5.78 7.55
N SER A 156 -4.39 5.67 8.53
CA SER A 156 -3.62 6.78 9.09
C SER A 156 -2.15 6.44 9.10
N ALA A 157 -1.32 7.36 8.66
CA ALA A 157 0.14 7.27 8.80
C ALA A 157 0.64 8.39 9.70
N VAL A 158 1.55 8.06 10.59
CA VAL A 158 2.30 9.02 11.40
C VAL A 158 3.77 8.70 11.18
N ALA A 159 4.56 9.73 10.85
CA ALA A 159 6.00 9.60 10.69
C ALA A 159 6.72 10.59 11.61
N TYR A 160 7.88 10.19 12.10
CA TYR A 160 8.73 10.99 12.97
C TYR A 160 10.18 10.95 12.48
N ASP A 161 10.72 12.12 12.15
CA ASP A 161 12.11 12.32 11.73
C ASP A 161 13.01 12.43 12.95
N TYR A 162 13.58 11.29 13.35
CA TYR A 162 14.52 11.26 14.47
C TYR A 162 15.76 12.08 14.17
N SER A 163 16.27 11.98 12.94
CA SER A 163 17.40 12.76 12.41
C SER A 163 17.27 12.88 10.89
N ASP A 164 18.15 13.66 10.25
CA ASP A 164 18.24 13.79 8.79
C ASP A 164 18.48 12.45 8.05
N THR A 165 18.83 11.40 8.77
CA THR A 165 19.18 10.09 8.19
C THR A 165 18.36 8.93 8.73
N ILE A 166 17.51 9.14 9.72
CA ILE A 166 16.68 8.09 10.34
C ILE A 166 15.29 8.66 10.60
N GLY A 167 14.30 8.02 9.99
CA GLY A 167 12.88 8.24 10.21
C GLY A 167 12.19 6.96 10.71
N THR A 168 11.11 7.13 11.45
CA THR A 168 10.24 6.05 11.89
C THR A 168 8.82 6.37 11.48
N SER A 169 8.03 5.35 11.18
CA SER A 169 6.63 5.54 10.81
C SER A 169 5.75 4.45 11.42
N ILE A 170 4.48 4.72 11.47
CA ILE A 170 3.45 3.71 11.72
C ILE A 170 2.24 4.00 10.83
N THR A 171 1.83 3.02 10.04
CA THR A 171 0.55 3.04 9.34
C THR A 171 -0.43 2.13 10.06
N MET A 172 -1.62 2.65 10.35
CA MET A 172 -2.77 1.88 10.81
C MET A 172 -3.81 1.87 9.71
N ARG A 173 -4.34 0.68 9.35
CA ARG A 173 -5.39 0.54 8.34
C ARG A 173 -6.55 -0.26 8.90
N TYR A 174 -7.75 0.21 8.67
CA TYR A 174 -9.00 -0.49 8.90
C TYR A 174 -9.69 -0.73 7.56
N GLU A 175 -10.15 -1.95 7.30
CA GLU A 175 -10.78 -2.39 6.06
C GLU A 175 -12.10 -3.07 6.34
N VAL A 176 -13.04 -2.91 5.42
CA VAL A 176 -14.33 -3.62 5.42
C VAL A 176 -14.59 -4.16 4.01
N GLN A 177 -14.94 -5.45 3.92
CA GLN A 177 -15.34 -6.14 2.71
C GLN A 177 -16.57 -7.02 3.03
N ASP A 178 -17.69 -6.81 2.36
CA ASP A 178 -18.97 -7.54 2.58
C ASP A 178 -19.39 -7.67 4.06
N GLY A 179 -19.05 -6.67 4.89
CA GLY A 179 -19.34 -6.67 6.32
C GLY A 179 -18.24 -7.24 7.21
N ASP A 180 -17.32 -8.03 6.69
CA ASP A 180 -16.14 -8.53 7.39
C ASP A 180 -15.10 -7.41 7.53
N TRP A 181 -14.42 -7.38 8.67
CA TRP A 181 -13.41 -6.36 8.95
C TRP A 181 -11.99 -6.92 8.97
N ALA A 182 -11.03 -6.07 8.65
CA ALA A 182 -9.62 -6.33 8.92
C ALA A 182 -8.93 -5.07 9.47
N VAL A 183 -7.90 -5.29 10.29
CA VAL A 183 -7.03 -4.22 10.79
C VAL A 183 -5.57 -4.58 10.54
N SER A 184 -4.79 -3.58 10.18
CA SER A 184 -3.34 -3.72 10.01
C SER A 184 -2.61 -2.64 10.79
N ALA A 185 -1.43 -2.99 11.32
CA ALA A 185 -0.48 -2.08 11.91
C ALA A 185 0.89 -2.31 11.28
N ILE A 186 1.49 -1.26 10.73
CA ILE A 186 2.73 -1.33 9.95
C ILE A 186 3.73 -0.32 10.51
N PRO A 187 4.45 -0.66 11.61
CA PRO A 187 5.60 0.13 12.03
C PRO A 187 6.74 -0.01 11.02
N GLY A 188 7.36 1.12 10.69
CA GLY A 188 8.44 1.25 9.72
C GLY A 188 9.65 2.00 10.27
N LEU A 189 10.79 1.69 9.72
CA LEU A 189 12.06 2.38 9.92
C LEU A 189 12.65 2.69 8.56
N GLU A 190 12.97 3.95 8.32
CA GLU A 190 13.67 4.44 7.13
C GLU A 190 15.05 4.95 7.53
N TYR A 191 16.05 4.69 6.69
CA TYR A 191 17.42 5.12 6.98
C TYR A 191 18.19 5.40 5.70
N GLN A 192 18.96 6.49 5.72
CA GLN A 192 19.88 6.82 4.65
C GLN A 192 21.14 5.96 4.77
N ILE A 193 21.53 5.30 3.68
CA ILE A 193 22.73 4.44 3.63
C ILE A 193 23.92 5.25 3.15
N ALA A 194 23.81 5.89 1.99
CA ALA A 194 24.85 6.74 1.44
C ALA A 194 24.32 7.57 0.25
N GLY A 195 24.55 8.87 0.24
CA GLY A 195 24.14 9.75 -0.85
C GLY A 195 22.63 9.63 -1.14
N ASN A 196 22.30 9.19 -2.35
CA ASN A 196 20.91 9.03 -2.80
C ASN A 196 20.32 7.64 -2.52
N LEU A 197 21.04 6.78 -1.81
CA LEU A 197 20.62 5.42 -1.47
C LEU A 197 20.08 5.39 -0.04
N SER A 198 18.84 4.98 0.12
CA SER A 198 18.18 4.74 1.40
C SER A 198 17.70 3.31 1.53
N GLY A 199 17.41 2.88 2.73
CA GLY A 199 16.81 1.60 3.03
C GLY A 199 15.61 1.79 3.92
N PHE A 200 14.71 0.80 3.92
CA PHE A 200 13.60 0.72 4.85
C PHE A 200 13.44 -0.70 5.41
N SER A 201 12.76 -0.81 6.53
CA SER A 201 12.34 -2.08 7.10
C SER A 201 10.99 -1.89 7.77
N GLU A 202 10.06 -2.82 7.55
CA GLU A 202 8.68 -2.76 8.07
C GLU A 202 8.30 -4.10 8.68
N LEU A 203 7.53 -4.06 9.76
CA LEU A 203 6.77 -5.18 10.28
C LEU A 203 5.31 -4.97 9.90
N VAL A 204 4.69 -5.92 9.21
CA VAL A 204 3.27 -5.86 8.87
C VAL A 204 2.51 -6.82 9.78
N TYR A 205 1.67 -6.29 10.66
CA TYR A 205 0.71 -7.06 11.43
C TYR A 205 -0.67 -6.87 10.80
N ARG A 206 -1.38 -7.98 10.51
CA ARG A 206 -2.75 -7.96 10.01
C ARG A 206 -3.61 -8.96 10.77
N LYS A 207 -4.83 -8.56 11.12
CA LYS A 207 -5.88 -9.40 11.70
C LYS A 207 -7.18 -9.13 10.97
N ALA A 208 -7.75 -10.16 10.36
CA ALA A 208 -9.11 -10.13 9.82
C ALA A 208 -10.06 -10.94 10.73
N GLU A 209 -11.35 -10.72 10.60
CA GLU A 209 -12.39 -11.24 11.49
C GLU A 209 -12.34 -12.77 11.60
N SER A 210 -12.28 -13.44 10.46
CA SER A 210 -12.44 -14.91 10.36
C SER A 210 -11.13 -15.65 10.13
N THR A 211 -9.97 -14.97 10.20
CA THR A 211 -8.65 -15.60 9.93
C THR A 211 -7.72 -15.47 11.12
N ASP A 212 -6.66 -16.29 11.15
CA ASP A 212 -5.57 -16.11 12.09
C ASP A 212 -4.80 -14.80 11.80
N GLN A 213 -4.12 -14.30 12.82
CA GLN A 213 -3.25 -13.14 12.65
C GLN A 213 -2.09 -13.46 11.71
N GLN A 214 -1.73 -12.50 10.89
CA GLN A 214 -0.60 -12.56 9.99
C GLN A 214 0.46 -11.55 10.42
N VAL A 215 1.70 -11.98 10.40
CA VAL A 215 2.86 -11.12 10.66
C VAL A 215 3.87 -11.34 9.55
N SER A 216 4.27 -10.26 8.90
CA SER A 216 5.27 -10.27 7.83
C SER A 216 6.37 -9.26 8.12
N LEU A 217 7.56 -9.51 7.64
CA LEU A 217 8.68 -8.60 7.64
C LEU A 217 9.00 -8.23 6.19
N ALA A 218 9.14 -6.95 5.93
CA ALA A 218 9.59 -6.43 4.65
C ALA A 218 10.80 -5.51 4.84
N SER A 219 11.67 -5.48 3.85
CA SER A 219 12.80 -4.56 3.79
C SER A 219 13.18 -4.29 2.34
N GLY A 220 13.83 -3.18 2.08
CA GLY A 220 14.24 -2.84 0.73
C GLY A 220 15.13 -1.62 0.66
N LEU A 221 15.37 -1.22 -0.57
CA LEU A 221 16.22 -0.10 -0.93
C LEU A 221 15.46 0.85 -1.85
N THR A 222 15.72 2.13 -1.70
CA THR A 222 15.28 3.18 -2.62
C THR A 222 16.50 3.95 -3.10
N TYR A 223 16.53 4.29 -4.37
CA TYR A 223 17.58 5.09 -4.98
C TYR A 223 16.98 6.29 -5.71
N ALA A 224 17.20 7.49 -5.17
CA ALA A 224 16.79 8.73 -5.80
C ALA A 224 17.72 9.04 -6.99
N VAL A 225 17.26 8.72 -8.22
CA VAL A 225 17.99 9.04 -9.46
C VAL A 225 18.04 10.56 -9.65
N SER A 226 16.96 11.26 -9.26
CA SER A 226 16.81 12.71 -9.22
C SER A 226 15.75 13.09 -8.20
N GLU A 227 15.51 14.38 -7.99
CA GLU A 227 14.40 14.88 -7.16
C GLU A 227 13.02 14.43 -7.65
N ARG A 228 12.91 13.89 -8.87
CA ARG A 228 11.65 13.49 -9.50
C ARG A 228 11.58 12.02 -9.84
N MET A 229 12.64 11.25 -9.66
CA MET A 229 12.70 9.86 -10.08
C MET A 229 13.36 8.99 -9.03
N GLN A 230 12.68 7.93 -8.65
CA GLN A 230 13.14 6.90 -7.73
C GLN A 230 13.11 5.53 -8.41
N LEU A 231 14.11 4.72 -8.13
CA LEU A 231 14.10 3.28 -8.34
C LEU A 231 14.02 2.59 -6.98
N ASP A 232 13.34 1.46 -6.92
CA ASP A 232 13.20 0.70 -5.68
C ASP A 232 13.33 -0.80 -5.89
N ALA A 233 13.72 -1.48 -4.81
CA ALA A 233 13.74 -2.94 -4.71
C ALA A 233 13.33 -3.34 -3.30
N SER A 234 12.52 -4.39 -3.19
CA SER A 234 12.04 -4.89 -1.89
C SER A 234 12.01 -6.41 -1.82
N VAL A 235 12.08 -6.91 -0.62
CA VAL A 235 11.86 -8.33 -0.28
C VAL A 235 11.02 -8.40 0.98
N GLY A 236 10.19 -9.44 1.08
CA GLY A 236 9.35 -9.68 2.24
C GLY A 236 9.16 -11.17 2.50
N LEU A 237 8.85 -11.50 3.74
CA LEU A 237 8.52 -12.86 4.14
C LEU A 237 7.46 -12.85 5.23
N GLU A 238 6.57 -13.83 5.20
CA GLU A 238 5.59 -14.05 6.25
C GLU A 238 6.20 -14.90 7.37
N LEU A 239 5.95 -14.47 8.62
CA LEU A 239 6.51 -15.09 9.83
C LEU A 239 5.51 -16.05 10.49
N THR A 240 4.23 -15.99 10.14
CA THR A 240 3.12 -16.75 10.73
C THR A 240 2.46 -17.66 9.70
N GLY A 241 1.49 -18.50 10.14
CA GLY A 241 0.58 -19.20 9.22
C GLY A 241 1.01 -20.61 8.81
N GLY A 242 2.17 -21.13 9.23
CA GLY A 242 2.59 -22.49 8.91
C GLY A 242 2.84 -22.80 7.43
N HIS A 243 2.70 -21.81 6.56
CA HIS A 243 3.00 -21.84 5.12
C HIS A 243 4.17 -20.87 4.83
N LYS A 244 4.81 -21.07 3.68
CA LYS A 244 5.85 -20.15 3.24
C LYS A 244 5.26 -19.11 2.32
N ASN A 245 5.53 -17.85 2.60
CA ASN A 245 5.17 -16.75 1.73
C ASN A 245 6.37 -15.79 1.63
N TYR A 246 6.90 -15.65 0.42
CA TYR A 246 7.99 -14.74 0.09
C TYR A 246 7.52 -13.75 -0.94
N GLN A 247 7.97 -12.52 -0.80
CA GLN A 247 7.65 -11.44 -1.73
C GLN A 247 8.94 -10.75 -2.18
N SER A 248 8.94 -10.23 -3.39
CA SER A 248 10.00 -9.36 -3.88
C SER A 248 9.40 -8.40 -4.91
N GLY A 249 10.00 -7.24 -5.04
CA GLY A 249 9.54 -6.23 -6.00
C GLY A 249 10.70 -5.39 -6.51
N LEU A 250 10.52 -4.92 -7.72
CA LEU A 250 11.30 -3.83 -8.31
C LEU A 250 10.30 -2.76 -8.72
N GLY A 251 10.70 -1.50 -8.70
CA GLY A 251 9.82 -0.43 -9.11
C GLY A 251 10.52 0.81 -9.60
N VAL A 252 9.72 1.65 -10.23
CA VAL A 252 10.10 2.99 -10.66
C VAL A 252 8.98 3.95 -10.29
N SER A 253 9.37 5.13 -9.82
CA SER A 253 8.45 6.20 -9.50
C SER A 253 8.92 7.50 -10.15
N TYR A 254 7.99 8.31 -10.65
CA TYR A 254 8.31 9.56 -11.34
C TYR A 254 7.28 10.67 -11.02
N LEU A 255 7.78 11.87 -10.73
CA LEU A 255 6.99 13.09 -10.52
C LEU A 255 7.08 14.00 -11.77
N PHE A 256 5.94 14.17 -12.46
CA PHE A 256 5.83 15.02 -13.67
C PHE A 256 5.74 16.50 -13.35
#